data_ae3e5d9cc3ff39453c472fbe7b06aeb8
#
_entry.id   ae3e5d9cc3ff39453c472fbe7b06aeb8
#
_cell.length_a   1.000
_cell.length_b   1.000
_cell.length_c   1.000
_cell.angle_alpha   90.00
_cell.angle_beta   90.00
_cell.angle_gamma   90.00
#
_symmetry.space_group_name_H-M   'P 1'
#
loop_
_entity.id
_entity.type
_entity.pdbx_description
1 polymer ?
#
loop_
_entity_poly.entity_id
_entity_poly.type
_entity_poly.pdbx_seq_one_letter_code
_entity_poly.pdbx_strand_id
1 'polypeptide(L)'
;IIENVMENSIYKEDFARLLLARLLFRGESVYKKAKVLSGGELVKVSFAKILLEDINMLILDEPTNYLDISSLEVIEEALIDYDKALLFVSHDRKFISSVANQIIAIEDKKLKLYRGGYEEYLYPINKVSNKEKTKVEEEIILKNRMAEVIGRLSTQISMEDKARLDVEYNEILNKLRALG
;
A
#
# COMPACT_ATOMS: atom_id res chain seq x y z
N ILE A 1 -27.00 -14.94 1.87
CA ILE A 1 -25.82 -14.21 1.34
C ILE A 1 -25.77 -14.34 -0.17
N ILE A 2 -25.62 -15.56 -0.71
CA ILE A 2 -25.42 -15.75 -2.16
C ILE A 2 -26.51 -15.09 -3.01
N GLU A 3 -27.78 -15.27 -2.67
CA GLU A 3 -28.90 -14.61 -3.36
C GLU A 3 -28.76 -13.08 -3.36
N ASN A 4 -28.32 -12.49 -2.24
CA ASN A 4 -28.17 -11.04 -2.09
C ASN A 4 -27.04 -10.48 -2.96
N VAL A 5 -25.88 -11.17 -3.03
CA VAL A 5 -24.77 -10.71 -3.86
C VAL A 5 -24.99 -10.97 -5.35
N MET A 6 -25.86 -11.91 -5.70
CA MET A 6 -26.22 -12.23 -7.09
C MET A 6 -27.33 -11.34 -7.65
N GLU A 7 -28.03 -10.56 -6.82
CA GLU A 7 -29.21 -9.78 -7.21
C GLU A 7 -28.98 -8.88 -8.44
N ASN A 8 -27.82 -8.17 -8.48
CA ASN A 8 -27.44 -7.28 -9.58
C ASN A 8 -26.07 -7.68 -10.18
N SER A 9 -25.63 -8.91 -9.96
CA SER A 9 -24.32 -9.37 -10.41
C SER A 9 -24.30 -9.55 -11.92
N ILE A 10 -23.26 -9.05 -12.58
CA ILE A 10 -22.95 -9.35 -13.98
C ILE A 10 -22.14 -10.65 -14.14
N TYR A 11 -21.68 -11.22 -13.05
CA TYR A 11 -20.88 -12.46 -13.03
C TYR A 11 -21.74 -13.68 -12.74
N LYS A 12 -21.24 -14.85 -13.10
CA LYS A 12 -21.90 -16.12 -12.78
C LYS A 12 -21.73 -16.47 -11.30
N GLU A 13 -22.65 -17.29 -10.80
CA GLU A 13 -22.68 -17.71 -9.39
C GLU A 13 -21.36 -18.36 -8.93
N ASP A 14 -20.67 -19.12 -9.79
CA ASP A 14 -19.39 -19.74 -9.46
C ASP A 14 -18.33 -18.71 -9.08
N PHE A 15 -18.28 -17.58 -9.79
CA PHE A 15 -17.37 -16.49 -9.47
C PHE A 15 -17.75 -15.81 -8.15
N ALA A 16 -19.03 -15.57 -7.92
CA ALA A 16 -19.51 -15.01 -6.65
C ALA A 16 -19.18 -15.94 -5.46
N ARG A 17 -19.34 -17.26 -5.64
CA ARG A 17 -18.95 -18.25 -4.64
C ARG A 17 -17.45 -18.25 -4.37
N LEU A 18 -16.63 -18.11 -5.39
CA LEU A 18 -15.18 -18.01 -5.25
C LEU A 18 -14.78 -16.76 -4.44
N LEU A 19 -15.35 -15.59 -4.77
CA LEU A 19 -15.11 -14.34 -4.04
C LEU A 19 -15.56 -14.48 -2.58
N LEU A 20 -16.76 -14.98 -2.33
CA LEU A 20 -17.28 -15.21 -0.98
C LEU A 20 -16.40 -16.20 -0.18
N ALA A 21 -15.91 -17.26 -0.82
CA ALA A 21 -15.01 -18.24 -0.18
C ALA A 21 -13.68 -17.61 0.24
N ARG A 22 -13.14 -16.67 -0.56
CA ARG A 22 -11.94 -15.89 -0.20
C ARG A 22 -12.21 -14.95 0.98
N LEU A 23 -13.43 -14.38 1.07
CA LEU A 23 -13.90 -13.58 2.20
C LEU A 23 -14.36 -14.43 3.41
N LEU A 24 -13.99 -15.72 3.43
CA LEU A 24 -14.22 -16.68 4.50
C LEU A 24 -15.68 -17.20 4.62
N PHE A 25 -16.53 -16.96 3.62
CA PHE A 25 -17.83 -17.60 3.53
C PHE A 25 -17.73 -18.90 2.70
N ARG A 26 -17.66 -20.05 3.37
CA ARG A 26 -17.46 -21.35 2.73
C ARG A 26 -18.60 -22.33 3.04
N GLY A 27 -18.87 -23.24 2.12
CA GLY A 27 -19.90 -24.27 2.29
C GLY A 27 -21.27 -23.68 2.62
N GLU A 28 -21.92 -24.18 3.64
CA GLU A 28 -23.26 -23.73 4.06
C GLU A 28 -23.34 -22.27 4.53
N SER A 29 -22.22 -21.63 4.85
CA SER A 29 -22.21 -20.25 5.32
C SER A 29 -22.71 -19.25 4.26
N VAL A 30 -22.60 -19.58 2.98
CA VAL A 30 -23.10 -18.72 1.88
C VAL A 30 -24.61 -18.61 1.82
N TYR A 31 -25.34 -19.55 2.47
CA TYR A 31 -26.80 -19.53 2.56
C TYR A 31 -27.34 -18.83 3.80
N LYS A 32 -26.47 -18.38 4.73
CA LYS A 32 -26.92 -17.60 5.88
C LYS A 32 -27.72 -16.37 5.45
N LYS A 33 -28.73 -16.01 6.25
CA LYS A 33 -29.48 -14.76 6.06
C LYS A 33 -28.64 -13.57 6.57
N ALA A 34 -28.67 -12.44 5.87
CA ALA A 34 -27.90 -11.25 6.24
C ALA A 34 -28.16 -10.77 7.69
N LYS A 35 -29.38 -10.96 8.19
CA LYS A 35 -29.79 -10.55 9.54
C LYS A 35 -29.07 -11.26 10.70
N VAL A 36 -28.38 -12.38 10.45
CA VAL A 36 -27.65 -13.14 11.47
C VAL A 36 -26.14 -12.94 11.40
N LEU A 37 -25.68 -12.07 10.49
CA LEU A 37 -24.27 -11.77 10.30
C LEU A 37 -23.77 -10.76 11.33
N SER A 38 -22.50 -10.89 11.72
CA SER A 38 -21.79 -9.87 12.47
C SER A 38 -21.56 -8.61 11.61
N GLY A 39 -21.19 -7.49 12.24
CA GLY A 39 -20.88 -6.25 11.51
C GLY A 39 -19.78 -6.44 10.47
N GLY A 40 -18.68 -7.12 10.82
CA GLY A 40 -17.60 -7.43 9.87
C GLY A 40 -18.03 -8.37 8.75
N GLU A 41 -18.87 -9.38 9.03
CA GLU A 41 -19.43 -10.24 7.99
C GLU A 41 -20.34 -9.46 7.02
N LEU A 42 -21.13 -8.50 7.54
CA LEU A 42 -21.95 -7.63 6.70
C LEU A 42 -21.11 -6.76 5.78
N VAL A 43 -20.02 -6.18 6.27
CA VAL A 43 -19.07 -5.40 5.47
C VAL A 43 -18.51 -6.25 4.32
N LYS A 44 -18.05 -7.47 4.60
CA LYS A 44 -17.53 -8.41 3.59
C LYS A 44 -18.58 -8.74 2.50
N VAL A 45 -19.83 -9.02 2.91
CA VAL A 45 -20.91 -9.30 1.96
C VAL A 45 -21.24 -8.08 1.12
N SER A 46 -21.24 -6.88 1.71
CA SER A 46 -21.44 -5.62 0.98
C SER A 46 -20.34 -5.39 -0.05
N PHE A 47 -19.08 -5.65 0.28
CA PHE A 47 -17.98 -5.59 -0.68
C PHE A 47 -18.18 -6.59 -1.82
N ALA A 48 -18.48 -7.85 -1.51
CA ALA A 48 -18.74 -8.85 -2.53
C ALA A 48 -19.88 -8.43 -3.47
N LYS A 49 -20.97 -7.87 -2.92
CA LYS A 49 -22.11 -7.38 -3.72
C LYS A 49 -21.66 -6.27 -4.68
N ILE A 50 -21.00 -5.23 -4.17
CA ILE A 50 -20.57 -4.07 -4.96
C ILE A 50 -19.56 -4.46 -6.05
N LEU A 51 -18.60 -5.34 -5.75
CA LEU A 51 -17.60 -5.79 -6.70
C LEU A 51 -18.17 -6.68 -7.82
N LEU A 52 -19.36 -7.24 -7.63
CA LEU A 52 -20.06 -8.06 -8.62
C LEU A 52 -21.05 -7.27 -9.49
N GLU A 53 -21.33 -6.00 -9.15
CA GLU A 53 -22.24 -5.15 -9.89
C GLU A 53 -21.55 -4.42 -11.06
N ASP A 54 -22.31 -4.07 -12.10
CA ASP A 54 -21.80 -3.24 -13.20
C ASP A 54 -21.89 -1.75 -12.86
N ILE A 55 -20.91 -1.27 -12.13
CA ILE A 55 -20.80 0.14 -11.71
C ILE A 55 -19.58 0.79 -12.35
N ASN A 56 -19.68 2.05 -12.74
CA ASN A 56 -18.60 2.78 -13.39
C ASN A 56 -17.63 3.45 -12.42
N MET A 57 -18.07 3.69 -11.19
CA MET A 57 -17.28 4.35 -10.15
C MET A 57 -17.66 3.78 -8.78
N LEU A 58 -16.65 3.45 -8.00
CA LEU A 58 -16.77 3.00 -6.62
C LEU A 58 -16.26 4.09 -5.68
N ILE A 59 -17.09 4.45 -4.70
CA ILE A 59 -16.72 5.41 -3.65
C ILE A 59 -16.76 4.67 -2.31
N LEU A 60 -15.63 4.67 -1.58
CA LEU A 60 -15.47 3.98 -0.31
C LEU A 60 -15.04 4.96 0.78
N ASP A 61 -15.71 4.88 1.92
CA ASP A 61 -15.35 5.64 3.12
C ASP A 61 -14.85 4.69 4.20
N GLU A 62 -13.56 4.83 4.57
CA GLU A 62 -12.85 3.98 5.54
C GLU A 62 -13.08 2.47 5.32
N PRO A 63 -12.75 1.95 4.11
CA PRO A 63 -13.09 0.57 3.73
C PRO A 63 -12.36 -0.51 4.55
N THR A 64 -11.32 -0.15 5.28
CA THR A 64 -10.52 -1.05 6.12
C THR A 64 -11.14 -1.31 7.49
N ASN A 65 -12.12 -0.49 7.90
CA ASN A 65 -12.76 -0.63 9.19
C ASN A 65 -13.56 -1.92 9.30
N TYR A 66 -13.48 -2.57 10.46
CA TYR A 66 -14.21 -3.79 10.81
C TYR A 66 -13.82 -5.05 10.02
N LEU A 67 -12.73 -5.00 9.24
CA LEU A 67 -12.20 -6.15 8.51
C LEU A 67 -11.08 -6.83 9.28
N ASP A 68 -11.04 -8.16 9.23
CA ASP A 68 -9.88 -8.94 9.61
C ASP A 68 -8.80 -8.88 8.54
N ILE A 69 -7.54 -9.12 8.92
CA ILE A 69 -6.37 -8.99 8.04
C ILE A 69 -6.54 -9.81 6.75
N SER A 70 -7.02 -11.05 6.85
CA SER A 70 -7.18 -11.93 5.69
C SER A 70 -8.26 -11.44 4.71
N SER A 71 -9.33 -10.86 5.22
CA SER A 71 -10.38 -10.26 4.38
C SER A 71 -9.93 -8.95 3.76
N LEU A 72 -9.14 -8.15 4.49
CA LEU A 72 -8.55 -6.92 3.97
C LEU A 72 -7.64 -7.21 2.77
N GLU A 73 -6.76 -8.22 2.85
CA GLU A 73 -5.89 -8.62 1.74
C GLU A 73 -6.69 -9.01 0.48
N VAL A 74 -7.78 -9.75 0.64
CA VAL A 74 -8.66 -10.11 -0.49
C VAL A 74 -9.31 -8.89 -1.12
N ILE A 75 -9.75 -7.92 -0.30
CA ILE A 75 -10.36 -6.70 -0.79
C ILE A 75 -9.32 -5.78 -1.45
N GLU A 76 -8.12 -5.65 -0.87
CA GLU A 76 -7.00 -4.92 -1.49
C GLU A 76 -6.71 -5.46 -2.90
N GLU A 77 -6.52 -6.78 -3.04
CA GLU A 77 -6.29 -7.42 -4.35
C GLU A 77 -7.42 -7.13 -5.34
N ALA A 78 -8.67 -7.26 -4.90
CA ALA A 78 -9.82 -6.99 -5.77
C ALA A 78 -9.92 -5.51 -6.20
N LEU A 79 -9.51 -4.57 -5.34
CA LEU A 79 -9.50 -3.14 -5.64
C LEU A 79 -8.30 -2.72 -6.50
N ILE A 80 -7.15 -3.39 -6.39
CA ILE A 80 -6.00 -3.20 -7.27
C ILE A 80 -6.35 -3.63 -8.71
N ASP A 81 -7.06 -4.75 -8.84
CA ASP A 81 -7.50 -5.29 -10.13
C ASP A 81 -8.76 -4.60 -10.69
N TYR A 82 -9.35 -3.66 -9.93
CA TYR A 82 -10.56 -2.96 -10.36
C TYR A 82 -10.25 -1.98 -11.50
N ASP A 83 -10.83 -2.24 -12.67
CA ASP A 83 -10.53 -1.55 -13.93
C ASP A 83 -11.29 -0.22 -14.14
N LYS A 84 -12.17 0.15 -13.19
CA LYS A 84 -13.01 1.36 -13.27
C LYS A 84 -12.56 2.41 -12.25
N ALA A 85 -13.26 3.53 -12.19
CA ALA A 85 -12.91 4.61 -11.27
C ALA A 85 -13.13 4.20 -9.80
N LEU A 86 -12.09 4.38 -8.98
CA LEU A 86 -12.13 4.16 -7.54
C LEU A 86 -11.75 5.44 -6.81
N LEU A 87 -12.60 5.90 -5.91
CA LEU A 87 -12.32 6.98 -4.97
C LEU A 87 -12.51 6.44 -3.55
N PHE A 88 -11.53 6.62 -2.69
CA PHE A 88 -11.67 6.21 -1.30
C PHE A 88 -11.03 7.18 -0.32
N VAL A 89 -11.54 7.19 0.91
CA VAL A 89 -10.94 7.86 2.07
C VAL A 89 -10.48 6.78 3.03
N SER A 90 -9.24 6.85 3.50
CA SER A 90 -8.70 5.95 4.50
C SER A 90 -7.61 6.61 5.33
N HIS A 91 -7.46 6.16 6.57
CA HIS A 91 -6.31 6.47 7.44
C HIS A 91 -5.27 5.35 7.45
N ASP A 92 -5.55 4.22 6.82
CA ASP A 92 -4.62 3.10 6.69
C ASP A 92 -3.57 3.38 5.60
N ARG A 93 -2.35 3.69 6.04
CA ARG A 93 -1.24 4.03 5.15
C ARG A 93 -0.85 2.86 4.24
N LYS A 94 -0.93 1.62 4.74
CA LYS A 94 -0.60 0.44 3.96
C LYS A 94 -1.62 0.26 2.83
N PHE A 95 -2.91 0.35 3.16
CA PHE A 95 -3.99 0.30 2.19
C PHE A 95 -3.87 1.40 1.12
N ILE A 96 -3.65 2.65 1.55
CA ILE A 96 -3.44 3.77 0.61
C ILE A 96 -2.25 3.50 -0.31
N SER A 97 -1.12 3.04 0.23
CA SER A 97 0.10 2.76 -0.55
C SER A 97 -0.10 1.63 -1.57
N SER A 98 -0.92 0.62 -1.22
CA SER A 98 -1.17 -0.54 -2.10
C SER A 98 -2.14 -0.23 -3.23
N VAL A 99 -3.20 0.57 -2.95
CA VAL A 99 -4.35 0.72 -3.85
C VAL A 99 -4.34 2.05 -4.61
N ALA A 100 -3.88 3.14 -3.97
CA ALA A 100 -3.96 4.47 -4.57
C ALA A 100 -2.86 4.71 -5.60
N ASN A 101 -3.27 5.13 -6.80
CA ASN A 101 -2.35 5.63 -7.84
C ASN A 101 -2.29 7.16 -7.91
N GLN A 102 -3.21 7.85 -7.23
CA GLN A 102 -3.24 9.32 -7.08
C GLN A 102 -3.75 9.66 -5.69
N ILE A 103 -3.29 10.80 -5.14
CA ILE A 103 -3.72 11.30 -3.83
C ILE A 103 -4.35 12.67 -3.99
N ILE A 104 -5.52 12.86 -3.40
CA ILE A 104 -6.16 14.16 -3.23
C ILE A 104 -6.04 14.53 -1.76
N ALA A 105 -5.19 15.52 -1.47
CA ALA A 105 -5.04 16.05 -0.11
C ALA A 105 -5.86 17.32 0.07
N ILE A 106 -6.46 17.47 1.26
CA ILE A 106 -7.12 18.71 1.67
C ILE A 106 -6.18 19.43 2.62
N GLU A 107 -5.53 20.50 2.13
CA GLU A 107 -4.57 21.28 2.89
C GLU A 107 -4.97 22.76 2.81
N ASP A 108 -5.01 23.47 3.95
CA ASP A 108 -5.40 24.86 4.03
C ASP A 108 -6.73 25.19 3.33
N LYS A 109 -7.72 24.30 3.49
CA LYS A 109 -9.04 24.40 2.83
C LYS A 109 -8.99 24.37 1.30
N LYS A 110 -7.93 23.84 0.71
CA LYS A 110 -7.75 23.67 -0.73
C LYS A 110 -7.47 22.22 -1.07
N LEU A 111 -7.95 21.79 -2.23
CA LEU A 111 -7.63 20.48 -2.78
C LEU A 111 -6.29 20.56 -3.52
N LYS A 112 -5.41 19.61 -3.22
CA LYS A 112 -4.15 19.40 -3.96
C LYS A 112 -4.13 17.99 -4.50
N LEU A 113 -3.91 17.86 -5.81
CA LEU A 113 -3.78 16.58 -6.50
C LEU A 113 -2.29 16.24 -6.64
N TYR A 114 -1.92 15.06 -6.15
CA TYR A 114 -0.62 14.43 -6.35
C TYR A 114 -0.79 13.28 -7.34
N ARG A 115 -0.13 13.40 -8.51
CA ARG A 115 -0.19 12.40 -9.60
C ARG A 115 0.86 11.32 -9.37
N GLY A 116 0.64 10.48 -8.42
CA GLY A 116 1.50 9.40 -8.00
C GLY A 116 0.94 8.75 -6.77
N GLY A 117 1.51 7.64 -6.36
CA GLY A 117 1.06 6.92 -5.17
C GLY A 117 1.40 7.66 -3.87
N TYR A 118 1.19 6.96 -2.76
CA TYR A 118 1.38 7.52 -1.43
C TYR A 118 2.82 8.01 -1.16
N GLU A 119 3.81 7.37 -1.73
CA GLU A 119 5.22 7.78 -1.64
C GLU A 119 5.45 9.17 -2.24
N GLU A 120 4.83 9.47 -3.37
CA GLU A 120 4.96 10.76 -4.05
C GLU A 120 4.23 11.89 -3.30
N TYR A 121 3.18 11.55 -2.57
CA TYR A 121 2.53 12.47 -1.63
C TYR A 121 3.42 12.79 -0.42
N LEU A 122 4.08 11.78 0.16
CA LEU A 122 4.98 11.96 1.30
C LEU A 122 6.26 12.73 0.91
N TYR A 123 6.78 12.45 -0.29
CA TYR A 123 8.02 13.02 -0.82
C TYR A 123 7.79 13.68 -2.18
N PRO A 124 7.11 14.84 -2.22
CA PRO A 124 6.74 15.46 -3.49
C PRO A 124 7.97 15.85 -4.29
N ILE A 125 8.20 15.12 -5.36
CA ILE A 125 9.35 15.23 -6.28
C ILE A 125 9.44 16.62 -6.95
N ASN A 126 8.34 17.35 -7.01
CA ASN A 126 8.23 18.61 -7.76
C ASN A 126 8.80 19.87 -7.07
N LYS A 127 9.49 19.73 -5.91
CA LYS A 127 10.21 20.87 -5.29
C LYS A 127 11.72 20.68 -5.22
N VAL A 128 12.22 19.50 -5.58
CA VAL A 128 13.67 19.25 -5.55
C VAL A 128 14.19 19.49 -6.95
N SER A 129 15.02 20.50 -7.14
CA SER A 129 15.74 20.72 -8.40
C SER A 129 16.51 19.43 -8.74
N ASN A 130 16.79 19.18 -10.04
CA ASN A 130 17.58 17.99 -10.42
C ASN A 130 18.90 17.86 -9.62
N LYS A 131 19.46 18.98 -9.14
CA LYS A 131 20.65 18.99 -8.28
C LYS A 131 20.40 18.47 -6.86
N GLU A 132 19.20 18.66 -6.30
CA GLU A 132 18.86 18.17 -4.96
C GLU A 132 18.47 16.69 -4.98
N LYS A 133 17.86 16.20 -6.09
CA LYS A 133 17.63 14.75 -6.29
C LYS A 133 18.94 13.97 -6.30
N THR A 134 19.92 14.46 -7.07
CA THR A 134 21.25 13.83 -7.15
C THR A 134 21.94 13.83 -5.78
N LYS A 135 21.80 14.91 -4.99
CA LYS A 135 22.35 14.98 -3.63
C LYS A 135 21.70 13.99 -2.67
N VAL A 136 20.38 13.83 -2.70
CA VAL A 136 19.67 12.89 -1.81
C VAL A 136 19.99 11.43 -2.19
N GLU A 137 20.05 11.12 -3.49
CA GLU A 137 20.45 9.80 -3.97
C GLU A 137 21.90 9.47 -3.59
N GLU A 138 22.84 10.43 -3.76
CA GLU A 138 24.23 10.28 -3.32
C GLU A 138 24.33 10.09 -1.81
N GLU A 139 23.56 10.83 -1.03
CA GLU A 139 23.55 10.71 0.43
C GLU A 139 23.08 9.31 0.89
N ILE A 140 22.04 8.75 0.27
CA ILE A 140 21.53 7.41 0.56
C ILE A 140 22.57 6.34 0.20
N ILE A 141 23.21 6.45 -0.97
CA ILE A 141 24.24 5.52 -1.41
C ILE A 141 25.43 5.54 -0.43
N LEU A 142 25.87 6.74 -0.04
CA LEU A 142 26.98 6.90 0.90
C LEU A 142 26.66 6.37 2.30
N LYS A 143 25.42 6.57 2.81
CA LYS A 143 24.98 6.02 4.10
C LYS A 143 24.92 4.49 4.08
N ASN A 144 24.41 3.89 3.00
CA ASN A 144 24.39 2.44 2.84
C ASN A 144 25.82 1.86 2.79
N ARG A 145 26.70 2.50 2.04
CA ARG A 145 28.12 2.09 1.96
C ARG A 145 28.83 2.23 3.31
N MET A 146 28.56 3.29 4.05
CA MET A 146 29.08 3.49 5.40
C MET A 146 28.64 2.40 6.37
N ALA A 147 27.36 2.00 6.31
CA ALA A 147 26.85 0.89 7.13
C ALA A 147 27.53 -0.45 6.81
N GLU A 148 27.82 -0.73 5.54
CA GLU A 148 28.58 -1.90 5.10
C GLU A 148 30.02 -1.88 5.63
N VAL A 149 30.71 -0.75 5.52
CA VAL A 149 32.08 -0.58 6.02
C VAL A 149 32.14 -0.78 7.54
N ILE A 150 31.20 -0.19 8.29
CA ILE A 150 31.10 -0.37 9.75
C ILE A 150 30.85 -1.85 10.10
N GLY A 151 29.95 -2.52 9.37
CA GLY A 151 29.67 -3.93 9.57
C GLY A 151 30.93 -4.80 9.38
N ARG A 152 31.75 -4.52 8.37
CA ARG A 152 33.01 -5.23 8.11
C ARG A 152 34.07 -4.91 9.15
N LEU A 153 34.19 -3.67 9.61
CA LEU A 153 35.10 -3.27 10.67
C LEU A 153 34.81 -3.95 12.03
N SER A 154 33.53 -4.35 12.22
CA SER A 154 33.07 -5.05 13.45
C SER A 154 33.40 -6.54 13.45
N THR A 155 33.93 -7.10 12.36
CA THR A 155 34.30 -8.50 12.24
C THR A 155 35.83 -8.66 12.45
N GLN A 156 36.30 -9.90 12.73
CA GLN A 156 37.74 -10.19 12.75
C GLN A 156 38.30 -10.13 11.32
N ILE A 157 39.07 -9.08 11.04
CA ILE A 157 39.73 -8.83 9.76
C ILE A 157 41.24 -8.61 9.94
N SER A 158 41.97 -8.73 8.85
CA SER A 158 43.43 -8.49 8.85
C SER A 158 43.76 -7.01 9.15
N MET A 159 44.95 -6.73 9.67
CA MET A 159 45.39 -5.35 9.92
C MET A 159 45.43 -4.50 8.64
N GLU A 160 45.79 -5.11 7.50
CA GLU A 160 45.80 -4.45 6.19
C GLU A 160 44.39 -4.08 5.72
N ASP A 161 43.43 -5.01 5.87
CA ASP A 161 42.02 -4.74 5.50
C ASP A 161 41.39 -3.69 6.41
N LYS A 162 41.73 -3.71 7.70
CA LYS A 162 41.28 -2.70 8.65
C LYS A 162 41.73 -1.30 8.24
N ALA A 163 43.02 -1.14 7.90
CA ALA A 163 43.58 0.13 7.47
C ALA A 163 42.89 0.65 6.19
N ARG A 164 42.57 -0.23 5.23
CA ARG A 164 41.85 0.12 4.02
C ARG A 164 40.43 0.58 4.31
N LEU A 165 39.69 -0.13 5.16
CA LEU A 165 38.34 0.20 5.55
C LEU A 165 38.27 1.49 6.36
N ASP A 166 39.24 1.79 7.20
CA ASP A 166 39.32 3.06 7.94
C ASP A 166 39.53 4.26 6.99
N VAL A 167 40.32 4.09 5.94
CA VAL A 167 40.46 5.13 4.89
C VAL A 167 39.15 5.33 4.16
N GLU A 168 38.50 4.25 3.70
CA GLU A 168 37.21 4.30 3.01
C GLU A 168 36.11 4.95 3.88
N TYR A 169 36.07 4.61 5.16
CA TYR A 169 35.15 5.22 6.12
C TYR A 169 35.34 6.75 6.19
N ASN A 170 36.58 7.21 6.31
CA ASN A 170 36.84 8.66 6.38
C ASN A 170 36.52 9.39 5.08
N GLU A 171 36.73 8.76 3.93
CA GLU A 171 36.34 9.33 2.64
C GLU A 171 34.82 9.50 2.52
N ILE A 172 34.05 8.47 2.91
CA ILE A 172 32.61 8.52 2.92
C ILE A 172 32.11 9.60 3.88
N LEU A 173 32.69 9.68 5.08
CA LEU A 173 32.33 10.69 6.08
C LEU A 173 32.56 12.12 5.57
N ASN A 174 33.68 12.35 4.87
CA ASN A 174 33.98 13.66 4.28
C ASN A 174 33.01 14.01 3.15
N LYS A 175 32.65 13.03 2.30
CA LYS A 175 31.63 13.24 1.24
C LYS A 175 30.26 13.56 1.84
N LEU A 176 29.83 12.85 2.88
CA LEU A 176 28.56 13.14 3.56
C LEU A 176 28.53 14.54 4.18
N ARG A 177 29.65 15.00 4.76
CA ARG A 177 29.78 16.36 5.30
C ARG A 177 29.74 17.45 4.21
N ALA A 178 30.19 17.15 3.01
CA ALA A 178 30.16 18.08 1.88
C ALA A 178 28.78 18.18 1.22
N LEU A 179 27.91 17.19 1.43
CA LEU A 179 26.54 17.20 0.92
C LEU A 179 25.53 17.91 1.83
N GLY A 180 25.79 17.99 3.12
CA GLY A 180 24.95 18.69 4.12
C GLY A 180 25.40 20.12 4.29
#